data_2a9e87a21f6fd17baf92ff5677bd3139
#
_entry.id   2a9e87a21f6fd17baf92ff5677bd3139
#
_cell.length_a   1.000
_cell.length_b   1.000
_cell.length_c   1.000
_cell.angle_alpha   90.00
_cell.angle_beta   90.00
_cell.angle_gamma   90.00
#
_symmetry.space_group_name_H-M   'P 1'
#
loop_
_entity.id
_entity.type
_entity.pdbx_description
1 polymer ?
#
loop_
_entity_poly.entity_id
_entity_poly.type
_entity_poly.pdbx_seq_one_letter_code
_entity_poly.pdbx_strand_id
1 'polypeptide(L)'
;MSSQNTTQWQQTLESAQNTALLQDGRRKVHYTFSDGSEMSEEYDAKSCELLSRRLRKKGTLGDAKAWIVEVGESNVPILAQKEIGLMESSSNPVVSRIDKSDYFSWRIRNLPYPIDTYALSIEDRHIVIRTTNKKYFKKLEVTDLERLELELDPAELTYAHANNTLIVSYRKPQAVIEFERKLMTKLKKLKSDGDVDQCKQQ
;
A
#
# COMPACT_ATOMS: atom_id res chain seq x y z
N MET A 1 25.97 2.58 -21.42
CA MET A 1 25.79 1.74 -20.21
C MET A 1 25.18 2.64 -19.16
N SER A 2 23.85 2.61 -19.03
CA SER A 2 23.13 3.43 -18.04
C SER A 2 23.38 2.84 -16.66
N SER A 3 24.16 3.50 -15.83
CA SER A 3 24.22 3.24 -14.39
C SER A 3 22.80 3.37 -13.86
N GLN A 4 22.13 2.26 -13.55
CA GLN A 4 20.85 2.30 -12.86
C GLN A 4 21.18 2.80 -11.45
N ASN A 5 20.90 4.08 -11.17
CA ASN A 5 20.94 4.60 -9.81
C ASN A 5 19.95 3.78 -8.98
N THR A 6 20.48 2.97 -8.09
CA THR A 6 19.68 2.20 -7.14
C THR A 6 19.19 3.19 -6.07
N THR A 7 17.89 3.35 -5.91
CA THR A 7 17.34 4.25 -4.89
C THR A 7 17.68 3.76 -3.48
N GLN A 8 17.65 4.67 -2.51
CA GLN A 8 17.86 4.33 -1.10
C GLN A 8 16.88 3.26 -0.62
N TRP A 9 15.63 3.30 -1.09
CA TRP A 9 14.63 2.29 -0.77
C TRP A 9 14.99 0.89 -1.29
N GLN A 10 15.53 0.81 -2.51
CA GLN A 10 15.98 -0.47 -3.07
C GLN A 10 17.10 -1.07 -2.22
N GLN A 11 18.06 -0.26 -1.80
CA GLN A 11 19.16 -0.70 -0.91
C GLN A 11 18.62 -1.15 0.45
N THR A 12 17.65 -0.44 0.99
CA THR A 12 16.99 -0.79 2.26
C THR A 12 16.29 -2.15 2.17
N LEU A 13 15.56 -2.42 1.08
CA LEU A 13 14.92 -3.72 0.87
C LEU A 13 15.93 -4.85 0.65
N GLU A 14 17.04 -4.59 -0.03
CA GLU A 14 18.09 -5.58 -0.29
C GLU A 14 18.88 -5.94 0.97
N SER A 15 19.03 -5.01 1.90
CA SER A 15 19.71 -5.23 3.18
C SER A 15 18.80 -5.77 4.27
N ALA A 16 17.48 -5.72 4.09
CA ALA A 16 16.52 -6.22 5.07
C ALA A 16 16.58 -7.74 5.19
N GLN A 17 16.45 -8.24 6.41
CA GLN A 17 16.15 -9.65 6.61
C GLN A 17 14.71 -9.90 6.15
N ASN A 18 14.50 -10.94 5.36
CA ASN A 18 13.17 -11.25 4.87
C ASN A 18 12.87 -12.75 4.95
N THR A 19 11.61 -13.06 5.20
CA THR A 19 11.05 -14.41 5.15
C THR A 19 9.86 -14.41 4.20
N ALA A 20 9.66 -15.49 3.47
CA ALA A 20 8.55 -15.63 2.55
C ALA A 20 7.79 -16.94 2.81
N LEU A 21 6.46 -16.86 2.79
CA LEU A 21 5.56 -18.00 2.94
C LEU A 21 4.53 -17.98 1.79
N LEU A 22 4.33 -19.12 1.16
CA LEU A 22 3.25 -19.32 0.20
C LEU A 22 2.14 -20.13 0.87
N GLN A 23 1.00 -19.53 1.09
CA GLN A 23 -0.15 -20.13 1.76
C GLN A 23 -1.46 -19.61 1.16
N ASP A 24 -2.41 -20.50 0.92
CA ASP A 24 -3.78 -20.17 0.45
C ASP A 24 -3.81 -19.27 -0.80
N GLY A 25 -2.89 -19.53 -1.75
CA GLY A 25 -2.77 -18.76 -2.98
C GLY A 25 -2.23 -17.34 -2.79
N ARG A 26 -1.65 -17.05 -1.62
CA ARG A 26 -1.00 -15.78 -1.30
C ARG A 26 0.47 -15.98 -0.95
N ARG A 27 1.30 -15.08 -1.44
CA ARG A 27 2.70 -14.95 -1.02
C ARG A 27 2.77 -13.88 0.05
N LYS A 28 3.11 -14.27 1.26
CA LYS A 28 3.34 -13.38 2.39
C LYS A 28 4.84 -13.18 2.54
N VAL A 29 5.26 -11.93 2.64
CA VAL A 29 6.68 -11.56 2.83
C VAL A 29 6.77 -10.67 4.06
N HIS A 30 7.65 -11.02 4.97
CA HIS A 30 7.95 -10.22 6.14
C HIS A 30 9.39 -9.71 6.05
N TYR A 31 9.56 -8.41 6.28
CA TYR A 31 10.85 -7.73 6.28
C TYR A 31 11.14 -7.19 7.68
N THR A 32 12.37 -7.35 8.13
CA THR A 32 12.91 -6.70 9.31
C THR A 32 14.08 -5.83 8.88
N PHE A 33 13.96 -4.52 9.10
CA PHE A 33 14.95 -3.53 8.71
C PHE A 33 16.01 -3.33 9.81
N SER A 34 17.15 -2.74 9.45
CA SER A 34 18.27 -2.51 10.36
C SER A 34 17.94 -1.59 11.54
N ASP A 35 16.96 -0.69 11.39
CA ASP A 35 16.46 0.18 12.45
C ASP A 35 15.46 -0.52 13.40
N GLY A 36 15.16 -1.79 13.14
CA GLY A 36 14.19 -2.60 13.87
C GLY A 36 12.73 -2.31 13.50
N SER A 37 12.48 -1.54 12.44
CA SER A 37 11.15 -1.45 11.84
C SER A 37 10.84 -2.71 11.03
N GLU A 38 9.56 -2.95 10.80
CA GLU A 38 9.10 -4.14 10.11
C GLU A 38 8.09 -3.77 9.01
N MET A 39 8.10 -4.55 7.94
CA MET A 39 7.09 -4.46 6.89
C MET A 39 6.56 -5.86 6.57
N SER A 40 5.25 -5.96 6.40
CA SER A 40 4.58 -7.18 5.94
C SER A 40 3.84 -6.89 4.65
N GLU A 41 4.08 -7.71 3.65
CA GLU A 41 3.41 -7.63 2.35
C GLU A 41 2.72 -8.94 2.03
N GLU A 42 1.53 -8.85 1.43
CA GLU A 42 0.81 -9.99 0.87
C GLU A 42 0.53 -9.75 -0.61
N TYR A 43 0.88 -10.72 -1.42
CA TYR A 43 0.67 -10.71 -2.87
C TYR A 43 -0.23 -11.86 -3.29
N ASP A 44 -1.06 -11.64 -4.29
CA ASP A 44 -1.73 -12.74 -4.99
C ASP A 44 -0.67 -13.59 -5.71
N ALA A 45 -0.68 -14.91 -5.50
CA ALA A 45 0.34 -15.79 -6.03
C ALA A 45 0.28 -15.95 -7.56
N LYS A 46 -0.89 -15.71 -8.17
CA LYS A 46 -1.12 -15.85 -9.61
C LYS A 46 -0.89 -14.53 -10.34
N SER A 47 -1.60 -13.47 -9.93
CA SER A 47 -1.51 -12.16 -10.57
C SER A 47 -0.27 -11.37 -10.16
N CYS A 48 0.34 -11.71 -9.01
CA CYS A 48 1.43 -10.96 -8.37
C CYS A 48 1.04 -9.54 -7.94
N GLU A 49 -0.23 -9.24 -7.89
CA GLU A 49 -0.74 -7.95 -7.37
C GLU A 49 -0.51 -7.86 -5.86
N LEU A 50 -0.12 -6.68 -5.39
CA LEU A 50 0.00 -6.39 -3.97
C LEU A 50 -1.40 -6.25 -3.36
N LEU A 51 -1.74 -7.13 -2.44
CA LEU A 51 -3.03 -7.15 -1.75
C LEU A 51 -3.01 -6.36 -0.44
N SER A 52 -1.88 -6.40 0.27
CA SER A 52 -1.72 -5.71 1.54
C SER A 52 -0.26 -5.34 1.77
N ARG A 53 -0.04 -4.12 2.28
CA ARG A 53 1.25 -3.67 2.84
C ARG A 53 1.00 -2.99 4.16
N ARG A 54 1.73 -3.43 5.18
CA ARG A 54 1.67 -2.88 6.53
C ARG A 54 3.07 -2.61 7.03
N LEU A 55 3.25 -1.49 7.73
CA LEU A 55 4.52 -1.11 8.35
C LEU A 55 4.34 -0.96 9.85
N ARG A 56 5.39 -1.28 10.59
CA ARG A 56 5.47 -1.10 12.03
C ARG A 56 6.82 -0.52 12.39
N LYS A 57 6.82 0.61 13.09
CA LYS A 57 8.05 1.21 13.62
C LYS A 57 8.35 0.66 15.00
N LYS A 58 9.63 0.49 15.32
CA LYS A 58 10.07 0.19 16.69
C LYS A 58 9.80 1.40 17.59
N GLY A 59 9.25 1.18 18.77
CA GLY A 59 9.05 2.23 19.75
C GLY A 59 10.36 2.60 20.47
N THR A 60 10.43 3.79 21.06
CA THR A 60 11.61 4.31 21.78
C THR A 60 11.98 3.49 23.02
N LEU A 61 11.03 2.78 23.62
CA LEU A 61 11.23 1.91 24.80
C LEU A 61 11.31 0.42 24.43
N GLY A 62 11.50 0.09 23.14
CA GLY A 62 11.53 -1.29 22.68
C GLY A 62 10.17 -1.91 22.41
N ASP A 63 9.07 -1.24 22.73
CA ASP A 63 7.71 -1.69 22.43
C ASP A 63 7.42 -1.56 20.92
N ALA A 64 6.77 -2.57 20.35
CA ALA A 64 6.33 -2.51 18.97
C ALA A 64 5.12 -1.57 18.84
N LYS A 65 5.21 -0.54 17.96
CA LYS A 65 4.06 0.30 17.64
C LYS A 65 2.99 -0.48 16.86
N ALA A 66 1.78 0.06 16.81
CA ALA A 66 0.71 -0.53 16.01
C ALA A 66 1.10 -0.57 14.51
N TRP A 67 0.57 -1.55 13.79
CA TRP A 67 0.72 -1.65 12.34
C TRP A 67 -0.02 -0.52 11.63
N ILE A 68 0.67 0.15 10.74
CA ILE A 68 0.09 1.16 9.84
C ILE A 68 -0.18 0.47 8.50
N VAL A 69 -1.40 0.53 8.01
CA VAL A 69 -1.79 -0.04 6.72
C VAL A 69 -1.53 0.99 5.63
N GLU A 70 -0.67 0.67 4.67
CA GLU A 70 -0.44 1.48 3.46
C GLU A 70 -1.32 1.00 2.30
N VAL A 71 -1.41 -0.31 2.10
CA VAL A 71 -2.20 -0.93 1.04
C VAL A 71 -3.11 -1.98 1.66
N GLY A 72 -4.33 -2.06 1.17
CA GLY A 72 -5.36 -2.97 1.65
C GLY A 72 -6.42 -2.27 2.50
N GLU A 73 -7.29 -3.06 3.09
CA GLU A 73 -8.31 -2.55 4.02
C GLU A 73 -7.73 -2.41 5.43
N SER A 74 -8.03 -1.29 6.06
CA SER A 74 -7.67 -1.07 7.45
C SER A 74 -8.64 -1.87 8.34
N ASN A 75 -8.30 -3.11 8.63
CA ASN A 75 -9.00 -3.90 9.64
C ASN A 75 -8.56 -3.43 11.04
N VAL A 76 -8.88 -2.21 11.42
CA VAL A 76 -8.84 -1.84 12.83
C VAL A 76 -10.02 -2.57 13.47
N PRO A 77 -9.80 -3.50 14.40
CA PRO A 77 -10.92 -4.17 15.09
C PRO A 77 -11.84 -3.11 15.70
N ILE A 78 -13.14 -3.27 15.55
CA ILE A 78 -14.17 -2.36 16.11
C ILE A 78 -13.93 -2.10 17.62
N LEU A 79 -13.33 -3.06 18.33
CA LEU A 79 -12.96 -2.94 19.75
C LEU A 79 -11.82 -1.90 19.99
N ALA A 80 -10.82 -1.82 19.11
CA ALA A 80 -9.73 -0.86 19.25
C ALA A 80 -10.16 0.57 18.90
N GLN A 81 -11.18 0.73 18.05
CA GLN A 81 -11.78 2.03 17.74
C GLN A 81 -12.60 2.58 18.92
N LYS A 82 -13.20 1.70 19.74
CA LYS A 82 -13.92 2.08 20.95
C LYS A 82 -13.03 2.66 22.05
N GLU A 83 -11.79 2.16 22.17
CA GLU A 83 -10.82 2.64 23.17
C GLU A 83 -10.25 4.02 22.83
N ILE A 84 -10.28 4.42 21.55
CA ILE A 84 -9.80 5.74 21.08
C ILE A 84 -10.93 6.80 21.11
N GLY A 85 -12.15 6.42 21.54
CA GLY A 85 -13.29 7.34 21.62
C GLY A 85 -13.86 7.75 20.25
N LEU A 86 -13.39 7.15 19.17
CA LEU A 86 -13.94 7.31 17.83
C LEU A 86 -15.11 6.34 17.66
N MET A 87 -16.32 6.83 17.92
CA MET A 87 -17.52 6.11 17.47
C MET A 87 -17.49 6.06 15.94
N GLU A 88 -17.38 4.86 15.36
CA GLU A 88 -17.66 4.67 13.94
C GLU A 88 -19.13 5.06 13.69
N SER A 89 -19.30 6.27 13.21
CA SER A 89 -20.52 6.61 12.51
C SER A 89 -20.44 5.92 11.14
N SER A 90 -21.46 5.17 10.75
CA SER A 90 -21.60 4.60 9.40
C SER A 90 -21.55 5.67 8.28
N SER A 91 -21.54 6.94 8.66
CA SER A 91 -21.42 8.11 7.80
C SER A 91 -20.00 8.65 7.64
N ASN A 92 -19.00 8.20 8.43
CA ASN A 92 -17.64 8.68 8.28
C ASN A 92 -16.98 8.11 7.01
N PRO A 93 -16.27 8.94 6.22
CA PRO A 93 -15.55 8.46 5.06
C PRO A 93 -14.44 7.47 5.44
N VAL A 94 -14.45 6.30 4.79
CA VAL A 94 -13.45 5.24 4.98
C VAL A 94 -12.59 5.13 3.74
N VAL A 95 -11.28 5.28 3.92
CA VAL A 95 -10.28 5.21 2.84
C VAL A 95 -9.62 3.83 2.86
N SER A 96 -9.60 3.17 1.71
CA SER A 96 -8.80 1.97 1.49
C SER A 96 -8.00 2.12 0.18
N ARG A 97 -6.79 1.57 0.15
CA ARG A 97 -5.95 1.53 -1.05
C ARG A 97 -5.93 0.11 -1.60
N ILE A 98 -6.26 -0.05 -2.89
CA ILE A 98 -6.30 -1.33 -3.59
C ILE A 98 -5.54 -1.15 -4.90
N ASP A 99 -4.30 -1.57 -4.94
CA ASP A 99 -3.44 -1.41 -6.10
C ASP A 99 -3.73 -2.47 -7.17
N LYS A 100 -3.50 -2.07 -8.42
CA LYS A 100 -3.52 -2.92 -9.60
C LYS A 100 -2.14 -2.95 -10.25
N SER A 101 -1.97 -3.79 -11.26
CA SER A 101 -0.70 -3.90 -11.99
C SER A 101 -0.19 -2.58 -12.56
N ASP A 102 -1.10 -1.71 -12.99
CA ASP A 102 -0.83 -0.48 -13.71
C ASP A 102 -1.37 0.80 -13.04
N TYR A 103 -2.12 0.67 -11.93
CA TYR A 103 -2.69 1.79 -11.19
C TYR A 103 -2.52 1.64 -9.68
N PHE A 104 -2.23 2.75 -9.00
CA PHE A 104 -2.56 2.94 -7.60
C PHE A 104 -4.01 3.38 -7.51
N SER A 105 -4.80 2.77 -6.63
CA SER A 105 -6.23 3.08 -6.54
C SER A 105 -6.67 3.22 -5.08
N TRP A 106 -7.38 4.28 -4.78
CA TRP A 106 -8.00 4.53 -3.47
C TRP A 106 -9.51 4.52 -3.62
N ARG A 107 -10.17 3.81 -2.72
CA ARG A 107 -11.62 3.82 -2.56
C ARG A 107 -11.97 4.56 -1.29
N ILE A 108 -12.78 5.60 -1.42
CA ILE A 108 -13.24 6.41 -0.32
C ILE A 108 -14.75 6.24 -0.24
N ARG A 109 -15.19 5.42 0.71
CA ARG A 109 -16.60 5.11 0.94
C ARG A 109 -17.27 6.17 1.80
N ASN A 110 -18.59 6.21 1.80
CA ASN A 110 -19.42 7.14 2.57
C ASN A 110 -19.24 8.61 2.15
N LEU A 111 -19.12 8.84 0.86
CA LEU A 111 -19.09 10.17 0.25
C LEU A 111 -20.33 10.36 -0.66
N PRO A 112 -21.44 10.90 -0.13
CA PRO A 112 -22.73 10.93 -0.83
C PRO A 112 -22.90 12.12 -1.79
N TYR A 113 -21.81 12.82 -2.14
CA TYR A 113 -21.89 14.02 -2.98
C TYR A 113 -21.85 13.68 -4.48
N PRO A 114 -22.49 14.48 -5.34
CA PRO A 114 -22.35 14.36 -6.81
C PRO A 114 -20.90 14.54 -7.25
N ILE A 115 -20.54 13.95 -8.39
CA ILE A 115 -19.16 13.98 -8.90
C ILE A 115 -18.60 15.40 -9.07
N ASP A 116 -19.44 16.34 -9.49
CA ASP A 116 -19.06 17.74 -9.70
C ASP A 116 -18.69 18.48 -8.41
N THR A 117 -18.98 17.87 -7.27
CA THR A 117 -18.60 18.42 -5.95
C THR A 117 -17.14 18.17 -5.63
N TYR A 118 -16.51 17.16 -6.26
CA TYR A 118 -15.13 16.80 -5.97
C TYR A 118 -14.15 17.55 -6.85
N ALA A 119 -13.10 18.08 -6.23
CA ALA A 119 -11.95 18.68 -6.89
C ALA A 119 -10.69 17.95 -6.42
N LEU A 120 -9.92 17.44 -7.38
CA LEU A 120 -8.66 16.74 -7.13
C LEU A 120 -7.52 17.56 -7.73
N SER A 121 -6.43 17.67 -6.98
CA SER A 121 -5.20 18.35 -7.39
C SER A 121 -3.97 17.60 -6.85
N ILE A 122 -2.81 17.91 -7.42
CA ILE A 122 -1.53 17.49 -6.85
C ILE A 122 -0.90 18.71 -6.18
N GLU A 123 -0.60 18.60 -4.89
CA GLU A 123 -0.02 19.65 -4.07
C GLU A 123 1.02 19.05 -3.13
N ASP A 124 2.21 19.63 -3.07
CA ASP A 124 3.28 19.20 -2.17
C ASP A 124 3.51 17.66 -2.21
N ARG A 125 3.55 17.07 -3.41
CA ARG A 125 3.74 15.63 -3.64
C ARG A 125 2.60 14.73 -3.09
N HIS A 126 1.42 15.30 -2.86
CA HIS A 126 0.23 14.59 -2.41
C HIS A 126 -0.90 14.74 -3.43
N ILE A 127 -1.72 13.71 -3.54
CA ILE A 127 -3.03 13.84 -4.19
C ILE A 127 -3.98 14.45 -3.16
N VAL A 128 -4.48 15.64 -3.46
CA VAL A 128 -5.38 16.38 -2.57
C VAL A 128 -6.79 16.32 -3.09
N ILE A 129 -7.71 15.88 -2.25
CA ILE A 129 -9.13 15.79 -2.53
C ILE A 129 -9.85 16.84 -1.71
N ARG A 130 -10.64 17.67 -2.38
CA ARG A 130 -11.50 18.68 -1.75
C ARG A 130 -12.92 18.56 -2.29
N THR A 131 -13.87 18.97 -1.48
CA THR A 131 -15.24 19.19 -1.95
C THR A 131 -15.57 20.67 -1.99
N THR A 132 -16.29 21.14 -3.03
CA THR A 132 -16.71 22.52 -3.20
C THR A 132 -17.57 23.02 -2.04
N ASN A 133 -18.34 22.12 -1.41
CA ASN A 133 -19.14 22.38 -0.20
C ASN A 133 -18.31 22.39 1.10
N LYS A 134 -16.97 22.22 1.03
CA LYS A 134 -16.02 22.22 2.16
C LYS A 134 -16.31 21.17 3.25
N LYS A 135 -17.06 20.11 2.93
CA LYS A 135 -17.40 19.05 3.90
C LYS A 135 -16.41 17.88 3.92
N TYR A 136 -15.52 17.78 2.92
CA TYR A 136 -14.51 16.75 2.88
C TYR A 136 -13.17 17.31 2.38
N PHE A 137 -12.12 16.88 3.05
CA PHE A 137 -10.73 17.16 2.70
C PHE A 137 -9.86 15.94 3.02
N LYS A 138 -9.01 15.51 2.09
CA LYS A 138 -8.06 14.43 2.32
C LYS A 138 -6.81 14.65 1.49
N LYS A 139 -5.64 14.40 2.09
CA LYS A 139 -4.37 14.21 1.39
C LYS A 139 -4.09 12.71 1.31
N LEU A 140 -3.74 12.23 0.12
CA LEU A 140 -3.29 10.85 -0.12
C LEU A 140 -1.80 10.90 -0.45
N GLU A 141 -1.03 10.11 0.27
CA GLU A 141 0.40 9.89 0.03
C GLU A 141 0.56 8.75 -0.98
N VAL A 142 1.52 8.90 -1.90
CA VAL A 142 1.92 7.84 -2.83
C VAL A 142 3.35 7.44 -2.48
N THR A 143 3.48 6.75 -1.35
CA THR A 143 4.77 6.36 -0.76
C THR A 143 5.67 5.59 -1.71
N ASP A 144 5.09 4.85 -2.67
CA ASP A 144 5.86 4.13 -3.69
C ASP A 144 6.61 5.07 -4.62
N LEU A 145 6.02 6.23 -4.99
CA LEU A 145 6.72 7.25 -5.79
C LEU A 145 7.81 7.94 -4.97
N GLU A 146 7.53 8.27 -3.72
CA GLU A 146 8.52 8.88 -2.82
C GLU A 146 9.73 7.96 -2.63
N ARG A 147 9.50 6.66 -2.42
CA ARG A 147 10.55 5.64 -2.27
C ARG A 147 11.42 5.48 -3.52
N LEU A 148 10.87 5.76 -4.69
CA LEU A 148 11.57 5.70 -5.96
C LEU A 148 12.04 7.09 -6.43
N GLU A 149 11.90 8.14 -5.59
CA GLU A 149 12.29 9.51 -5.87
C GLU A 149 11.62 10.07 -7.14
N LEU A 150 10.37 9.63 -7.40
CA LEU A 150 9.56 10.05 -8.52
C LEU A 150 8.55 11.12 -8.09
N GLU A 151 8.20 12.00 -9.01
CA GLU A 151 7.18 13.02 -8.80
C GLU A 151 5.83 12.59 -9.34
N LEU A 152 4.76 13.20 -8.81
CA LEU A 152 3.41 13.00 -9.29
C LEU A 152 3.16 13.87 -10.53
N ASP A 153 2.57 13.26 -11.57
CA ASP A 153 2.11 13.94 -12.78
C ASP A 153 0.58 14.10 -12.74
N PRO A 154 0.03 15.33 -12.78
CA PRO A 154 -1.41 15.55 -12.81
C PRO A 154 -2.13 14.85 -13.97
N ALA A 155 -1.45 14.60 -15.09
CA ALA A 155 -2.02 13.94 -16.26
C ALA A 155 -2.37 12.46 -16.00
N GLU A 156 -1.72 11.83 -15.03
CA GLU A 156 -1.94 10.43 -14.68
C GLU A 156 -3.01 10.22 -13.59
N LEU A 157 -3.59 11.33 -13.07
CA LEU A 157 -4.61 11.30 -12.04
C LEU A 157 -6.01 11.29 -12.64
N THR A 158 -6.80 10.30 -12.28
CA THR A 158 -8.21 10.18 -12.69
C THR A 158 -9.09 9.85 -11.50
N TYR A 159 -10.38 10.15 -11.57
CA TYR A 159 -11.32 9.75 -10.53
C TYR A 159 -12.71 9.49 -11.10
N ALA A 160 -13.47 8.68 -10.38
CA ALA A 160 -14.86 8.37 -10.68
C ALA A 160 -15.67 8.28 -9.37
N HIS A 161 -16.96 8.47 -9.44
CA HIS A 161 -17.85 8.37 -8.28
C HIS A 161 -19.08 7.51 -8.63
N ALA A 162 -19.32 6.50 -7.80
CA ALA A 162 -20.49 5.64 -7.89
C ALA A 162 -20.86 5.07 -6.50
N ASN A 163 -22.15 4.90 -6.21
CA ASN A 163 -22.64 4.27 -4.99
C ASN A 163 -22.00 4.84 -3.71
N ASN A 164 -22.00 6.18 -3.56
CA ASN A 164 -21.42 6.89 -2.44
C ASN A 164 -19.92 6.58 -2.21
N THR A 165 -19.23 6.16 -3.27
CA THR A 165 -17.80 5.84 -3.23
C THR A 165 -17.07 6.65 -4.28
N LEU A 166 -16.08 7.43 -3.85
CA LEU A 166 -15.12 8.07 -4.74
C LEU A 166 -13.97 7.10 -4.97
N ILE A 167 -13.68 6.82 -6.24
CA ILE A 167 -12.53 6.03 -6.67
C ILE A 167 -11.52 6.99 -7.27
N VAL A 168 -10.34 7.06 -6.69
CA VAL A 168 -9.22 7.84 -7.19
C VAL A 168 -8.20 6.88 -7.74
N SER A 169 -7.75 7.09 -8.98
CA SER A 169 -6.78 6.24 -9.65
C SER A 169 -5.61 7.08 -10.16
N TYR A 170 -4.41 6.60 -9.95
CA TYR A 170 -3.19 7.20 -10.44
C TYR A 170 -2.40 6.15 -11.23
N ARG A 171 -2.11 6.42 -12.49
CA ARG A 171 -1.38 5.50 -13.35
C ARG A 171 0.06 5.36 -12.89
N LYS A 172 0.54 4.11 -12.75
CA LYS A 172 1.91 3.85 -12.33
C LYS A 172 2.90 4.24 -13.42
N PRO A 173 3.93 5.06 -13.11
CA PRO A 173 5.04 5.26 -14.02
C PRO A 173 5.74 3.95 -14.36
N GLN A 174 6.31 3.86 -15.56
CA GLN A 174 7.01 2.67 -16.02
C GLN A 174 8.12 2.21 -15.06
N ALA A 175 8.81 3.14 -14.41
CA ALA A 175 9.84 2.85 -13.43
C ALA A 175 9.31 2.07 -12.20
N VAL A 176 8.09 2.38 -11.74
CA VAL A 176 7.41 1.64 -10.65
C VAL A 176 7.10 0.22 -11.09
N ILE A 177 6.50 0.06 -12.28
CA ILE A 177 6.11 -1.24 -12.83
C ILE A 177 7.35 -2.15 -12.98
N GLU A 178 8.45 -1.60 -13.48
CA GLU A 178 9.71 -2.32 -13.61
C GLU A 178 10.32 -2.70 -12.26
N PHE A 179 10.26 -1.80 -11.29
CA PHE A 179 10.71 -2.06 -9.93
C PHE A 179 9.90 -3.20 -9.29
N GLU A 180 8.56 -3.14 -9.34
CA GLU A 180 7.66 -4.17 -8.81
C GLU A 180 7.92 -5.53 -9.48
N ARG A 181 8.14 -5.55 -10.80
CA ARG A 181 8.47 -6.78 -11.54
C ARG A 181 9.82 -7.37 -11.11
N LYS A 182 10.85 -6.54 -10.94
CA LYS A 182 12.17 -6.98 -10.46
C LYS A 182 12.09 -7.52 -9.03
N LEU A 183 11.37 -6.81 -8.16
CA LEU A 183 11.14 -7.22 -6.77
C LEU A 183 10.44 -8.58 -6.74
N MET A 184 9.33 -8.74 -7.48
CA MET A 184 8.59 -10.00 -7.53
C MET A 184 9.45 -11.17 -8.06
N THR A 185 10.35 -10.92 -9.01
CA THR A 185 11.29 -11.92 -9.50
C THR A 185 12.25 -12.40 -8.42
N LYS A 186 12.70 -11.48 -7.55
CA LYS A 186 13.54 -11.82 -6.38
C LYS A 186 12.73 -12.60 -5.34
N LEU A 187 11.52 -12.13 -5.01
CA LEU A 187 10.65 -12.78 -4.02
C LEU A 187 10.23 -14.21 -4.42
N LYS A 188 10.07 -14.48 -5.70
CA LYS A 188 9.78 -15.84 -6.20
C LYS A 188 10.96 -16.81 -6.00
N LYS A 189 12.19 -16.30 -5.91
CA LYS A 189 13.39 -17.12 -5.67
C LYS A 189 13.64 -17.40 -4.18
N LEU A 190 13.00 -16.66 -3.27
CA LEU A 190 13.08 -16.95 -1.85
C LEU A 190 12.39 -18.30 -1.61
N LYS A 191 13.10 -19.22 -0.97
CA LYS A 191 12.51 -20.48 -0.52
C LYS A 191 11.41 -20.13 0.47
N SER A 192 10.20 -20.62 0.23
CA SER A 192 9.17 -20.55 1.25
C SER A 192 9.54 -21.54 2.36
N ASP A 193 9.55 -21.11 3.60
CA ASP A 193 9.77 -21.97 4.77
C ASP A 193 8.71 -23.10 4.91
N GLY A 194 7.81 -23.23 3.95
CA GLY A 194 6.78 -24.27 3.86
C GLY A 194 7.00 -25.31 2.78
N ASP A 195 8.05 -25.21 1.95
CA ASP A 195 8.45 -26.28 1.00
C ASP A 195 9.32 -27.34 1.71
N VAL A 196 8.85 -27.88 2.83
CA VAL A 196 9.38 -29.11 3.39
C VAL A 196 8.84 -30.26 2.57
N ASP A 197 9.71 -30.80 1.70
CA ASP A 197 9.68 -32.13 1.10
C ASP A 197 8.40 -32.96 1.32
N GLN A 198 7.42 -32.82 0.45
CA GLN A 198 6.50 -33.92 0.13
C GLN A 198 7.10 -34.85 -0.95
N CYS A 199 8.35 -35.16 -0.82
CA CYS A 199 8.99 -36.21 -1.63
C CYS A 199 9.95 -37.01 -0.79
N LYS A 200 9.40 -38.00 -0.03
CA LYS A 200 10.03 -39.30 0.24
C LYS A 200 9.16 -40.11 1.19
N GLN A 201 8.16 -40.76 0.63
CA GLN A 201 7.70 -42.05 1.11
C GLN A 201 7.13 -42.79 -0.12
N GLN A 202 7.97 -43.55 -0.74
CA GLN A 202 7.67 -44.83 -1.35
C GLN A 202 8.77 -45.81 -0.93
#